data_c1fcd7071eaaf5774039495d14db4813
#
_entry.id   c1fcd7071eaaf5774039495d14db4813
#
_cell.length_a   1.000
_cell.length_b   1.000
_cell.length_c   1.000
_cell.angle_alpha   90.00
_cell.angle_beta   90.00
_cell.angle_gamma   90.00
#
_symmetry.space_group_name_H-M   'P 1'
#
loop_
_entity.id
_entity.type
_entity.pdbx_description
1 polymer ?
#
loop_
_entity_poly.entity_id
_entity_poly.type
_entity_poly.pdbx_seq_one_letter_code
_entity_poly.pdbx_strand_id
1 'polypeptide(L)'
;IGVMGHCVHGASGLCIQSGVQCYQNGLHTQEPNMSLENFKRIVDECKGKTFQFALGGRGDVDQHENFEEILKYCCSQGIVPNFTSSGLGFNEKIVSLCKEYCGAVAISWYRNEYTGKAIDMLVSAGVTTNIHYVLGRNSIDEAIEHLQQEDFPDGINAVIFLLHKPVGLGTQANVLSPDDERVKEFFSLIDKHDYKFQIGFDSCSVPGLLNFTEEILNSTLEPCEGARFSGYITSDMKMLPCSFDNQELKWAVDLSEHT
;
A
#
# COMPACT_ATOMS: atom_id res chain seq x y z
N ILE A 1 5.51 4.64 -6.90
CA ILE A 1 6.45 5.76 -6.80
C ILE A 1 6.43 6.30 -5.38
N GLY A 2 7.60 6.39 -4.73
CA GLY A 2 7.78 6.94 -3.39
C GLY A 2 7.92 8.45 -3.42
N VAL A 3 6.81 9.19 -3.44
CA VAL A 3 6.83 10.66 -3.45
C VAL A 3 7.16 11.25 -2.07
N MET A 4 6.93 10.48 -1.00
CA MET A 4 7.16 10.90 0.39
C MET A 4 8.55 10.47 0.88
N GLY A 5 9.34 11.43 1.36
CA GLY A 5 10.65 11.18 1.97
C GLY A 5 10.62 11.11 3.51
N HIS A 6 9.53 11.60 4.14
CA HIS A 6 9.31 11.56 5.58
C HIS A 6 7.86 11.22 5.92
N CYS A 7 7.59 10.89 7.19
CA CYS A 7 6.28 10.44 7.63
C CYS A 7 5.79 11.25 8.84
N VAL A 8 4.74 12.05 8.65
CA VAL A 8 4.08 12.78 9.75
C VAL A 8 3.43 11.81 10.73
N HIS A 9 2.76 10.78 10.22
CA HIS A 9 2.13 9.72 11.02
C HIS A 9 3.18 8.94 11.85
N GLY A 10 4.33 8.60 11.22
CA GLY A 10 5.46 7.98 11.91
C GLY A 10 6.04 8.88 13.00
N ALA A 11 6.27 10.16 12.69
CA ALA A 11 6.80 11.12 13.66
C ALA A 11 5.88 11.35 14.86
N SER A 12 4.55 11.19 14.69
CA SER A 12 3.59 11.26 15.78
C SER A 12 3.62 10.05 16.73
N GLY A 13 4.19 8.92 16.28
CA GLY A 13 4.21 7.65 17.03
C GLY A 13 2.89 6.87 17.00
N LEU A 14 1.85 7.37 16.34
CA LEU A 14 0.52 6.74 16.31
C LEU A 14 0.54 5.36 15.65
N CYS A 15 1.35 5.17 14.60
CA CYS A 15 1.48 3.86 13.95
C CYS A 15 2.10 2.80 14.86
N ILE A 16 3.06 3.16 15.72
CA ILE A 16 3.65 2.24 16.70
C ILE A 16 2.62 1.86 17.77
N GLN A 17 1.83 2.82 18.24
CA GLN A 17 0.76 2.56 19.21
C GLN A 17 -0.26 1.55 18.65
N SER A 18 -0.45 1.52 17.35
CA SER A 18 -1.27 0.52 16.64
C SER A 18 -0.54 -0.80 16.34
N GLY A 19 0.66 -1.00 16.86
CA GLY A 19 1.45 -2.24 16.68
C GLY A 19 2.05 -2.43 15.28
N VAL A 20 2.01 -1.43 14.42
CA VAL A 20 2.52 -1.54 13.05
C VAL A 20 4.04 -1.43 13.01
N GLN A 21 4.66 -2.34 12.27
CA GLN A 21 6.10 -2.38 12.01
C GLN A 21 6.37 -1.88 10.59
N CYS A 22 6.73 -0.60 10.47
CA CYS A 22 6.89 0.09 9.19
C CYS A 22 8.10 -0.42 8.41
N TYR A 23 7.89 -0.97 7.22
CA TYR A 23 8.97 -1.43 6.35
C TYR A 23 9.81 -0.29 5.75
N GLN A 24 9.27 0.93 5.69
CA GLN A 24 9.94 2.12 5.17
C GLN A 24 10.77 2.87 6.22
N ASN A 25 10.78 2.39 7.48
CA ASN A 25 11.48 3.06 8.58
C ASN A 25 11.08 4.54 8.78
N GLY A 26 9.79 4.85 8.56
CA GLY A 26 9.26 6.22 8.57
C GLY A 26 9.39 6.99 9.89
N LEU A 27 9.73 6.31 10.99
CA LEU A 27 9.98 6.93 12.28
C LEU A 27 11.31 7.71 12.34
N HIS A 28 12.32 7.19 11.67
CA HIS A 28 13.69 7.65 11.85
C HIS A 28 14.22 8.40 10.63
N THR A 29 13.53 8.32 9.50
CA THR A 29 13.99 8.94 8.27
C THR A 29 13.26 10.25 8.01
N GLN A 30 14.02 11.33 7.82
CA GLN A 30 13.55 12.68 7.55
C GLN A 30 14.21 13.20 6.27
N GLU A 31 13.87 12.56 5.15
CA GLU A 31 14.34 12.98 3.82
C GLU A 31 13.32 13.94 3.18
N PRO A 32 13.76 14.79 2.25
CA PRO A 32 12.86 15.62 1.46
C PRO A 32 11.85 14.77 0.68
N ASN A 33 10.64 15.29 0.51
CA ASN A 33 9.70 14.74 -0.46
C ASN A 33 10.24 14.93 -1.89
N MET A 34 9.76 14.10 -2.82
CA MET A 34 10.10 14.26 -4.23
C MET A 34 9.62 15.63 -4.73
N SER A 35 10.49 16.38 -5.40
CA SER A 35 10.07 17.64 -5.99
C SER A 35 9.04 17.42 -7.10
N LEU A 36 8.14 18.40 -7.28
CA LEU A 36 7.14 18.33 -8.36
C LEU A 36 7.79 18.24 -9.74
N GLU A 37 8.96 18.83 -9.93
CA GLU A 37 9.74 18.76 -11.16
C GLU A 37 10.21 17.32 -11.45
N ASN A 38 10.83 16.68 -10.48
CA ASN A 38 11.25 15.28 -10.59
C ASN A 38 10.07 14.33 -10.82
N PHE A 39 8.96 14.59 -10.11
CA PHE A 39 7.74 13.82 -10.31
C PHE A 39 7.21 13.93 -11.75
N LYS A 40 7.12 15.16 -12.29
CA LYS A 40 6.69 15.39 -13.67
C LYS A 40 7.59 14.70 -14.68
N ARG A 41 8.92 14.74 -14.48
CA ARG A 41 9.87 14.02 -15.34
C ARG A 41 9.59 12.53 -15.39
N ILE A 42 9.32 11.89 -14.23
CA ILE A 42 8.95 10.46 -14.18
C ILE A 42 7.64 10.21 -14.95
N VAL A 43 6.63 11.04 -14.72
CA VAL A 43 5.33 10.90 -15.40
C VAL A 43 5.48 11.00 -16.91
N ASP A 44 6.27 11.97 -17.39
CA ASP A 44 6.50 12.20 -18.83
C ASP A 44 7.21 10.99 -19.47
N GLU A 45 8.20 10.41 -18.80
CA GLU A 45 8.89 9.19 -19.25
C GLU A 45 7.98 7.95 -19.27
N CYS A 46 6.97 7.90 -18.39
CA CYS A 46 6.02 6.79 -18.30
C CYS A 46 4.79 6.96 -19.20
N LYS A 47 4.60 8.12 -19.80
CA LYS A 47 3.45 8.41 -20.66
C LYS A 47 3.30 7.41 -21.79
N GLY A 48 2.11 6.83 -21.91
CA GLY A 48 1.80 5.80 -22.92
C GLY A 48 2.46 4.44 -22.67
N LYS A 49 3.20 4.27 -21.57
CA LYS A 49 3.85 3.01 -21.17
C LYS A 49 3.25 2.43 -19.90
N THR A 50 2.57 3.26 -19.09
CA THR A 50 2.02 2.88 -17.80
C THR A 50 0.58 3.38 -17.68
N PHE A 51 -0.32 2.54 -17.17
CA PHE A 51 -1.73 2.90 -16.99
C PHE A 51 -2.00 3.59 -15.65
N GLN A 52 -1.26 3.20 -14.61
CA GLN A 52 -1.48 3.70 -13.26
C GLN A 52 -0.17 3.81 -12.48
N PHE A 53 -0.16 4.72 -11.51
CA PHE A 53 0.86 4.81 -10.48
C PHE A 53 0.29 4.45 -9.12
N ALA A 54 1.01 3.60 -8.39
CA ALA A 54 0.85 3.44 -6.96
C ALA A 54 1.78 4.45 -6.26
N LEU A 55 1.20 5.53 -5.75
CA LEU A 55 1.93 6.57 -5.03
C LEU A 55 2.08 6.18 -3.56
N GLY A 56 3.23 6.46 -2.99
CA GLY A 56 3.54 6.09 -1.60
C GLY A 56 4.85 6.72 -1.14
N GLY A 57 5.65 5.93 -0.44
CA GLY A 57 6.92 6.32 0.13
C GLY A 57 6.94 6.17 1.63
N ARG A 58 7.71 7.01 2.32
CA ARG A 58 7.86 6.97 3.78
C ARG A 58 6.72 7.61 4.55
N GLY A 59 5.68 8.09 3.89
CA GLY A 59 4.56 8.76 4.55
C GLY A 59 3.30 8.73 3.71
N ASP A 60 2.26 9.36 4.24
CA ASP A 60 0.97 9.49 3.57
C ASP A 60 1.05 10.49 2.43
N VAL A 61 0.67 10.10 1.24
CA VAL A 61 0.78 10.91 0.00
C VAL A 61 -0.07 12.16 0.06
N ASP A 62 -1.21 12.11 0.74
CA ASP A 62 -2.09 13.26 0.98
C ASP A 62 -1.48 14.36 1.85
N GLN A 63 -0.33 14.08 2.50
CA GLN A 63 0.47 15.06 3.26
C GLN A 63 1.56 15.72 2.40
N HIS A 64 1.68 15.37 1.12
CA HIS A 64 2.65 16.00 0.22
C HIS A 64 2.24 17.44 -0.07
N GLU A 65 3.20 18.38 -0.04
CA GLU A 65 2.96 19.81 -0.28
C GLU A 65 2.36 20.12 -1.65
N ASN A 66 2.61 19.25 -2.65
CA ASN A 66 2.08 19.38 -4.01
C ASN A 66 1.07 18.23 -4.32
N PHE A 67 0.32 17.73 -3.33
CA PHE A 67 -0.56 16.59 -3.51
C PHE A 67 -1.55 16.78 -4.67
N GLU A 68 -2.24 17.91 -4.72
CA GLU A 68 -3.20 18.24 -5.77
C GLU A 68 -2.56 18.27 -7.16
N GLU A 69 -1.38 18.91 -7.28
CA GLU A 69 -0.64 19.01 -8.54
C GLU A 69 -0.14 17.65 -9.04
N ILE A 70 0.29 16.79 -8.14
CA ILE A 70 0.71 15.41 -8.43
C ILE A 70 -0.44 14.63 -9.06
N LEU A 71 -1.64 14.65 -8.45
CA LEU A 71 -2.80 13.95 -8.97
C LEU A 71 -3.24 14.49 -10.34
N LYS A 72 -3.34 15.82 -10.45
CA LYS A 72 -3.71 16.49 -11.70
C LYS A 72 -2.75 16.18 -12.84
N TYR A 73 -1.45 16.19 -12.54
CA TYR A 73 -0.44 15.93 -13.56
C TYR A 73 -0.50 14.50 -14.09
N CYS A 74 -0.63 13.50 -13.22
CA CYS A 74 -0.85 12.11 -13.63
C CYS A 74 -2.01 12.00 -14.61
N CYS A 75 -3.19 12.48 -14.23
CA CYS A 75 -4.39 12.40 -15.06
C CYS A 75 -4.23 13.14 -16.39
N SER A 76 -3.56 14.29 -16.41
CA SER A 76 -3.29 15.07 -17.65
C SER A 76 -2.42 14.30 -18.64
N GLN A 77 -1.61 13.34 -18.18
CA GLN A 77 -0.78 12.49 -19.02
C GLN A 77 -1.39 11.10 -19.27
N GLY A 78 -2.64 10.87 -18.84
CA GLY A 78 -3.37 9.62 -19.05
C GLY A 78 -2.94 8.49 -18.09
N ILE A 79 -2.34 8.83 -16.94
CA ILE A 79 -1.92 7.88 -15.91
C ILE A 79 -2.84 8.04 -14.70
N VAL A 80 -3.46 6.96 -14.22
CA VAL A 80 -4.34 6.96 -13.06
C VAL A 80 -3.50 6.94 -11.78
N PRO A 81 -3.58 7.97 -10.91
CA PRO A 81 -2.92 7.93 -9.61
C PRO A 81 -3.77 7.15 -8.61
N ASN A 82 -3.14 6.21 -7.91
CA ASN A 82 -3.68 5.52 -6.74
C ASN A 82 -2.69 5.70 -5.59
N PHE A 83 -3.16 5.74 -4.35
CA PHE A 83 -2.25 5.88 -3.22
C PHE A 83 -2.76 5.18 -1.97
N THR A 84 -1.85 5.05 -1.00
CA THR A 84 -2.16 4.54 0.34
C THR A 84 -1.93 5.62 1.37
N SER A 85 -2.84 5.74 2.33
CA SER A 85 -2.78 6.66 3.46
C SER A 85 -3.10 5.97 4.78
N SER A 86 -2.70 6.56 5.90
CA SER A 86 -3.19 6.19 7.23
C SER A 86 -4.59 6.74 7.53
N GLY A 87 -5.03 7.73 6.78
CA GLY A 87 -6.24 8.50 7.01
C GLY A 87 -6.06 9.66 8.01
N LEU A 88 -4.87 9.83 8.57
CA LEU A 88 -4.59 10.91 9.52
C LEU A 88 -4.71 12.29 8.84
N GLY A 89 -5.65 13.10 9.31
CA GLY A 89 -5.87 14.44 8.77
C GLY A 89 -6.75 14.49 7.52
N PHE A 90 -7.39 13.38 7.12
CA PHE A 90 -8.35 13.37 6.02
C PHE A 90 -9.45 14.41 6.22
N ASN A 91 -9.81 15.09 5.16
CA ASN A 91 -10.82 16.14 5.13
C ASN A 91 -11.56 16.16 3.79
N GLU A 92 -12.60 16.98 3.68
CA GLU A 92 -13.44 17.09 2.49
C GLU A 92 -12.66 17.48 1.22
N LYS A 93 -11.62 18.33 1.36
CA LYS A 93 -10.79 18.69 0.20
C LYS A 93 -10.03 17.49 -0.33
N ILE A 94 -9.38 16.70 0.54
CA ILE A 94 -8.66 15.48 0.15
C ILE A 94 -9.61 14.49 -0.53
N VAL A 95 -10.78 14.26 0.08
CA VAL A 95 -11.80 13.35 -0.48
C VAL A 95 -12.29 13.82 -1.86
N SER A 96 -12.48 15.11 -2.04
CA SER A 96 -12.88 15.67 -3.35
C SER A 96 -11.82 15.43 -4.42
N LEU A 97 -10.53 15.63 -4.08
CA LEU A 97 -9.42 15.33 -4.99
C LEU A 97 -9.33 13.83 -5.32
N CYS A 98 -9.53 12.96 -4.31
CA CYS A 98 -9.56 11.52 -4.53
C CYS A 98 -10.66 11.13 -5.51
N LYS A 99 -11.87 11.68 -5.33
CA LYS A 99 -13.02 11.41 -6.19
C LYS A 99 -12.79 11.87 -7.64
N GLU A 100 -12.11 12.99 -7.82
CA GLU A 100 -11.89 13.58 -9.14
C GLU A 100 -10.77 12.89 -9.91
N TYR A 101 -9.68 12.49 -9.22
CA TYR A 101 -8.45 12.07 -9.90
C TYR A 101 -8.04 10.62 -9.66
N CYS A 102 -8.40 10.00 -8.52
CA CYS A 102 -7.89 8.68 -8.18
C CYS A 102 -8.75 7.55 -8.74
N GLY A 103 -8.13 6.47 -9.19
CA GLY A 103 -8.83 5.22 -9.52
C GLY A 103 -9.30 4.48 -8.27
N ALA A 104 -8.44 4.45 -7.24
CA ALA A 104 -8.73 3.90 -5.92
C ALA A 104 -7.84 4.54 -4.86
N VAL A 105 -8.30 4.53 -3.61
CA VAL A 105 -7.53 4.92 -2.43
C VAL A 105 -7.50 3.76 -1.46
N ALA A 106 -6.32 3.40 -0.95
CA ALA A 106 -6.19 2.42 0.10
C ALA A 106 -5.93 3.10 1.46
N ILE A 107 -6.63 2.64 2.49
CA ILE A 107 -6.40 3.09 3.87
C ILE A 107 -5.75 1.95 4.65
N SER A 108 -4.59 2.23 5.25
CA SER A 108 -3.89 1.28 6.11
C SER A 108 -4.69 1.01 7.38
N TRP A 109 -4.87 -0.27 7.72
CA TRP A 109 -5.69 -0.68 8.86
C TRP A 109 -4.97 -0.45 10.20
N TYR A 110 -5.08 0.76 10.74
CA TYR A 110 -4.46 1.12 12.02
C TYR A 110 -5.41 0.97 13.23
N ARG A 111 -6.63 0.52 13.06
CA ARG A 111 -7.59 0.21 14.13
C ARG A 111 -7.91 1.40 15.04
N ASN A 112 -8.01 2.57 14.47
CA ASN A 112 -8.26 3.80 15.22
C ASN A 112 -9.34 4.68 14.55
N GLU A 113 -9.77 5.70 15.29
CA GLU A 113 -10.87 6.57 14.88
C GLU A 113 -10.61 7.31 13.56
N TYR A 114 -9.38 7.83 13.35
CA TYR A 114 -9.10 8.57 12.11
C TYR A 114 -9.06 7.67 10.88
N THR A 115 -8.62 6.41 11.02
CA THR A 115 -8.68 5.40 9.96
C THR A 115 -10.13 5.10 9.56
N GLY A 116 -10.98 4.80 10.54
CA GLY A 116 -12.40 4.55 10.29
C GLY A 116 -13.08 5.76 9.64
N LYS A 117 -12.87 6.95 10.18
CA LYS A 117 -13.42 8.19 9.63
C LYS A 117 -12.99 8.44 8.17
N ALA A 118 -11.72 8.19 7.82
CA ALA A 118 -11.23 8.35 6.44
C ALA A 118 -11.92 7.36 5.48
N ILE A 119 -12.09 6.10 5.91
CA ILE A 119 -12.81 5.09 5.14
C ILE A 119 -14.28 5.54 4.92
N ASP A 120 -14.98 5.95 5.97
CA ASP A 120 -16.37 6.40 5.88
C ASP A 120 -16.53 7.60 4.93
N MET A 121 -15.60 8.57 4.99
CA MET A 121 -15.63 9.75 4.12
C MET A 121 -15.42 9.36 2.65
N LEU A 122 -14.46 8.48 2.35
CA LEU A 122 -14.19 8.03 0.99
C LEU A 122 -15.34 7.21 0.41
N VAL A 123 -15.83 6.23 1.17
CA VAL A 123 -16.96 5.38 0.77
C VAL A 123 -18.21 6.23 0.54
N SER A 124 -18.55 7.14 1.46
CA SER A 124 -19.70 8.04 1.34
C SER A 124 -19.62 8.96 0.12
N ALA A 125 -18.41 9.33 -0.28
CA ALA A 125 -18.16 10.12 -1.49
C ALA A 125 -18.20 9.28 -2.79
N GLY A 126 -18.28 7.96 -2.70
CA GLY A 126 -18.25 7.05 -3.85
C GLY A 126 -16.85 6.85 -4.44
N VAL A 127 -15.80 7.02 -3.64
CA VAL A 127 -14.43 6.70 -4.02
C VAL A 127 -14.21 5.21 -3.84
N THR A 128 -13.61 4.54 -4.83
CA THR A 128 -13.19 3.14 -4.70
C THR A 128 -12.17 3.03 -3.57
N THR A 129 -12.58 2.43 -2.44
CA THR A 129 -11.82 2.43 -1.20
C THR A 129 -11.39 1.00 -0.85
N ASN A 130 -10.10 0.80 -0.65
CA ASN A 130 -9.54 -0.48 -0.20
C ASN A 130 -8.96 -0.33 1.20
N ILE A 131 -8.89 -1.44 1.92
CA ILE A 131 -8.15 -1.55 3.17
C ILE A 131 -6.82 -2.27 2.88
N HIS A 132 -5.71 -1.72 3.32
CA HIS A 132 -4.43 -2.40 3.38
C HIS A 132 -4.20 -2.98 4.77
N TYR A 133 -4.19 -4.29 4.87
CA TYR A 133 -4.02 -5.04 6.11
C TYR A 133 -2.67 -5.73 6.12
N VAL A 134 -1.78 -5.38 7.04
CA VAL A 134 -0.48 -6.06 7.17
C VAL A 134 -0.68 -7.38 7.90
N LEU A 135 -0.47 -8.47 7.18
CA LEU A 135 -0.63 -9.84 7.68
C LEU A 135 0.70 -10.37 8.20
N GLY A 136 0.77 -10.57 9.50
CA GLY A 136 1.93 -11.10 10.20
C GLY A 136 1.50 -11.94 11.41
N ARG A 137 2.48 -12.48 12.13
CA ARG A 137 2.22 -13.36 13.28
C ARG A 137 1.37 -12.67 14.38
N ASN A 138 1.52 -11.37 14.53
CA ASN A 138 0.82 -10.59 15.56
C ASN A 138 -0.57 -10.13 15.13
N SER A 139 -0.94 -10.27 13.85
CA SER A 139 -2.19 -9.77 13.29
C SER A 139 -3.05 -10.85 12.62
N ILE A 140 -2.56 -12.07 12.50
CA ILE A 140 -3.29 -13.13 11.79
C ILE A 140 -4.55 -13.57 12.55
N ASP A 141 -4.52 -13.60 13.88
CA ASP A 141 -5.70 -13.98 14.70
C ASP A 141 -6.83 -12.97 14.50
N GLU A 142 -6.51 -11.66 14.51
CA GLU A 142 -7.46 -10.60 14.21
C GLU A 142 -7.98 -10.67 12.76
N ALA A 143 -7.10 -10.97 11.79
CA ALA A 143 -7.53 -11.15 10.40
C ALA A 143 -8.54 -12.30 10.25
N ILE A 144 -8.29 -13.42 10.93
CA ILE A 144 -9.22 -14.57 10.97
C ILE A 144 -10.55 -14.16 11.58
N GLU A 145 -10.53 -13.44 12.72
CA GLU A 145 -11.73 -12.96 13.40
C GLU A 145 -12.57 -12.03 12.50
N HIS A 146 -11.93 -11.04 11.85
CA HIS A 146 -12.59 -10.15 10.91
C HIS A 146 -13.20 -10.87 9.70
N LEU A 147 -12.51 -11.90 9.19
CA LEU A 147 -13.04 -12.72 8.08
C LEU A 147 -14.24 -13.58 8.53
N GLN A 148 -14.19 -14.17 9.73
CA GLN A 148 -15.28 -14.99 10.27
C GLN A 148 -16.53 -14.15 10.61
N GLN A 149 -16.34 -12.92 11.08
CA GLN A 149 -17.43 -12.01 11.47
C GLN A 149 -17.92 -11.12 10.33
N GLU A 150 -17.17 -11.05 9.23
CA GLU A 150 -17.42 -10.14 8.10
C GLU A 150 -17.59 -8.68 8.52
N ASP A 151 -16.85 -8.23 9.54
CA ASP A 151 -17.01 -6.93 10.20
C ASP A 151 -16.03 -5.84 9.75
N PHE A 152 -15.36 -6.02 8.61
CA PHE A 152 -14.72 -4.90 7.95
C PHE A 152 -15.74 -3.82 7.56
N PRO A 153 -15.35 -2.53 7.51
CA PRO A 153 -16.26 -1.44 7.21
C PRO A 153 -17.11 -1.67 5.95
N ASP A 154 -18.39 -1.38 6.03
CA ASP A 154 -19.32 -1.53 4.91
C ASP A 154 -18.95 -0.60 3.73
N GLY A 155 -19.23 -1.07 2.52
CA GLY A 155 -19.04 -0.30 1.28
C GLY A 155 -17.60 -0.18 0.78
N ILE A 156 -16.64 -0.82 1.42
CA ILE A 156 -15.28 -0.93 0.87
C ILE A 156 -15.29 -1.81 -0.38
N ASN A 157 -14.35 -1.55 -1.30
CA ASN A 157 -14.18 -2.37 -2.49
C ASN A 157 -13.40 -3.66 -2.18
N ALA A 158 -12.30 -3.56 -1.44
CA ALA A 158 -11.46 -4.73 -1.15
C ALA A 158 -10.69 -4.59 0.16
N VAL A 159 -10.32 -5.74 0.72
CA VAL A 159 -9.26 -5.87 1.73
C VAL A 159 -8.04 -6.51 1.07
N ILE A 160 -6.92 -5.79 1.08
CA ILE A 160 -5.65 -6.25 0.50
C ILE A 160 -4.73 -6.68 1.62
N PHE A 161 -4.48 -7.96 1.75
CA PHE A 161 -3.56 -8.51 2.73
C PHE A 161 -2.11 -8.39 2.22
N LEU A 162 -1.31 -7.63 2.95
CA LEU A 162 0.09 -7.38 2.67
C LEU A 162 0.93 -8.24 3.62
N LEU A 163 1.65 -9.21 3.08
CA LEU A 163 2.49 -10.07 3.90
C LEU A 163 3.56 -9.26 4.63
N HIS A 164 3.66 -9.43 5.95
CA HIS A 164 4.71 -8.79 6.75
C HIS A 164 6.10 -9.21 6.27
N LYS A 165 6.99 -8.24 6.14
CA LYS A 165 8.40 -8.43 5.75
C LYS A 165 9.32 -7.91 6.84
N PRO A 166 10.38 -8.65 7.19
CA PRO A 166 11.34 -8.25 8.22
C PRO A 166 12.35 -7.23 7.70
N VAL A 167 11.85 -6.10 7.18
CA VAL A 167 12.64 -4.96 6.68
C VAL A 167 12.19 -3.68 7.36
N GLY A 168 13.05 -2.68 7.41
CA GLY A 168 12.78 -1.44 8.13
C GLY A 168 12.64 -1.68 9.63
N LEU A 169 11.48 -1.36 10.18
CA LEU A 169 11.12 -1.67 11.56
C LEU A 169 10.48 -3.05 11.71
N GLY A 170 10.28 -3.77 10.59
CA GLY A 170 9.77 -5.12 10.59
C GLY A 170 10.74 -6.10 11.25
N THR A 171 10.25 -7.00 12.10
CA THR A 171 11.05 -7.98 12.81
C THR A 171 10.82 -9.40 12.31
N GLN A 172 11.85 -10.24 12.37
CA GLN A 172 11.75 -11.66 12.04
C GLN A 172 10.73 -12.39 12.94
N ALA A 173 10.52 -11.91 14.17
CA ALA A 173 9.57 -12.49 15.11
C ALA A 173 8.11 -12.41 14.63
N ASN A 174 7.79 -11.44 13.76
CA ASN A 174 6.46 -11.23 13.21
C ASN A 174 6.24 -11.90 11.83
N VAL A 175 7.24 -12.60 11.30
CA VAL A 175 7.10 -13.36 10.04
C VAL A 175 6.23 -14.61 10.29
N LEU A 176 5.27 -14.84 9.41
CA LEU A 176 4.45 -16.04 9.43
C LEU A 176 5.25 -17.25 8.97
N SER A 177 5.07 -18.38 9.65
CA SER A 177 5.62 -19.67 9.23
C SER A 177 4.56 -20.45 8.46
N PRO A 178 4.93 -21.16 7.37
CA PRO A 178 4.02 -22.09 6.70
C PRO A 178 3.49 -23.22 7.61
N ASP A 179 4.21 -23.54 8.69
CA ASP A 179 3.82 -24.57 9.66
C ASP A 179 2.83 -24.06 10.73
N ASP A 180 2.51 -22.77 10.74
CA ASP A 180 1.55 -22.20 11.68
C ASP A 180 0.12 -22.58 11.23
N GLU A 181 -0.61 -23.29 12.08
CA GLU A 181 -1.97 -23.76 11.77
C GLU A 181 -2.93 -22.60 11.45
N ARG A 182 -2.69 -21.40 12.01
CA ARG A 182 -3.47 -20.20 11.71
C ARG A 182 -3.33 -19.76 10.25
N VAL A 183 -2.18 -20.03 9.62
CA VAL A 183 -1.98 -19.76 8.18
C VAL A 183 -2.91 -20.63 7.34
N LYS A 184 -3.04 -21.91 7.69
CA LYS A 184 -3.96 -22.82 7.00
C LYS A 184 -5.41 -22.41 7.21
N GLU A 185 -5.78 -22.04 8.44
CA GLU A 185 -7.13 -21.55 8.76
C GLU A 185 -7.47 -20.30 7.96
N PHE A 186 -6.57 -19.30 7.96
CA PHE A 186 -6.73 -18.06 7.22
C PHE A 186 -6.98 -18.30 5.73
N PHE A 187 -6.13 -19.08 5.06
CA PHE A 187 -6.31 -19.37 3.64
C PHE A 187 -7.54 -20.24 3.36
N SER A 188 -7.91 -21.16 4.27
CA SER A 188 -9.13 -21.95 4.13
C SER A 188 -10.40 -21.10 4.20
N LEU A 189 -10.42 -20.04 5.02
CA LEU A 189 -11.54 -19.09 5.06
C LEU A 189 -11.67 -18.35 3.73
N ILE A 190 -10.56 -17.92 3.15
CA ILE A 190 -10.54 -17.18 1.88
C ILE A 190 -10.94 -18.07 0.70
N ASP A 191 -10.50 -19.33 0.69
CA ASP A 191 -10.74 -20.25 -0.40
C ASP A 191 -12.21 -20.70 -0.51
N LYS A 192 -12.93 -20.74 0.61
CA LYS A 192 -14.24 -21.39 0.73
C LYS A 192 -15.42 -20.43 0.97
N HIS A 193 -15.16 -19.13 1.05
CA HIS A 193 -16.18 -18.17 1.42
C HIS A 193 -16.24 -16.98 0.47
N ASP A 194 -17.48 -16.61 0.09
CA ASP A 194 -17.74 -15.40 -0.70
C ASP A 194 -18.03 -14.23 0.25
N TYR A 195 -17.17 -13.22 0.22
CA TYR A 195 -17.29 -12.02 1.03
C TYR A 195 -18.04 -10.89 0.31
N LYS A 196 -18.61 -9.95 1.07
CA LYS A 196 -19.25 -8.74 0.52
C LYS A 196 -18.26 -7.77 -0.14
N PHE A 197 -16.96 -7.96 0.10
CA PHE A 197 -15.85 -7.20 -0.46
C PHE A 197 -14.87 -8.15 -1.16
N GLN A 198 -14.07 -7.61 -2.04
CA GLN A 198 -13.02 -8.40 -2.69
C GLN A 198 -11.85 -8.64 -1.74
N ILE A 199 -11.18 -9.77 -1.90
CA ILE A 199 -9.92 -10.06 -1.20
C ILE A 199 -8.78 -10.03 -2.22
N GLY A 200 -7.73 -9.28 -1.87
CA GLY A 200 -6.51 -9.21 -2.65
C GLY A 200 -5.27 -9.48 -1.81
N PHE A 201 -4.17 -9.75 -2.47
CA PHE A 201 -2.89 -10.03 -1.85
C PHE A 201 -1.76 -9.29 -2.56
N ASP A 202 -0.68 -8.99 -1.83
CA ASP A 202 0.56 -8.64 -2.49
C ASP A 202 1.19 -9.90 -3.15
N SER A 203 1.98 -9.71 -4.19
CA SER A 203 2.60 -10.81 -4.92
C SER A 203 3.55 -11.68 -4.07
N CYS A 204 3.98 -11.19 -2.91
CA CYS A 204 4.78 -11.97 -1.95
C CYS A 204 3.95 -13.07 -1.26
N SER A 205 2.64 -12.96 -1.26
CA SER A 205 1.71 -13.96 -0.68
C SER A 205 1.37 -15.11 -1.65
N VAL A 206 1.68 -14.97 -2.93
CA VAL A 206 1.36 -15.99 -3.96
C VAL A 206 1.84 -17.40 -3.62
N PRO A 207 3.06 -17.64 -3.08
CA PRO A 207 3.45 -18.96 -2.66
C PRO A 207 2.53 -19.57 -1.58
N GLY A 208 2.01 -18.74 -0.67
CA GLY A 208 1.03 -19.17 0.32
C GLY A 208 -0.29 -19.57 -0.32
N LEU A 209 -0.82 -18.74 -1.22
CA LEU A 209 -2.04 -19.06 -1.97
C LEU A 209 -1.91 -20.39 -2.72
N LEU A 210 -0.84 -20.59 -3.48
CA LEU A 210 -0.59 -21.82 -4.22
C LEU A 210 -0.48 -23.06 -3.34
N ASN A 211 -0.06 -22.92 -2.07
CA ASN A 211 0.14 -24.05 -1.16
C ASN A 211 -1.08 -24.36 -0.29
N PHE A 212 -1.95 -23.39 -0.02
CA PHE A 212 -2.99 -23.52 0.99
C PHE A 212 -4.42 -23.31 0.45
N THR A 213 -4.59 -23.00 -0.84
CA THR A 213 -5.90 -22.89 -1.48
C THR A 213 -6.07 -23.92 -2.58
N GLU A 214 -7.31 -24.42 -2.76
CA GLU A 214 -7.66 -25.44 -3.76
C GLU A 214 -8.61 -24.88 -4.83
N GLU A 215 -9.48 -23.93 -4.46
CA GLU A 215 -10.53 -23.40 -5.34
C GLU A 215 -10.11 -22.13 -6.08
N ILE A 216 -9.12 -21.39 -5.57
CA ILE A 216 -8.60 -20.21 -6.23
C ILE A 216 -7.88 -20.59 -7.52
N LEU A 217 -8.35 -20.02 -8.63
CA LEU A 217 -7.77 -20.31 -9.94
C LEU A 217 -6.35 -19.75 -10.05
N ASN A 218 -5.39 -20.60 -10.38
CA ASN A 218 -4.00 -20.20 -10.61
C ASN A 218 -3.85 -19.06 -11.66
N SER A 219 -4.80 -18.96 -12.60
CA SER A 219 -4.83 -17.90 -13.61
C SER A 219 -5.12 -16.50 -13.05
N THR A 220 -5.60 -16.41 -11.81
CA THR A 220 -5.83 -15.13 -11.11
C THR A 220 -4.66 -14.70 -10.24
N LEU A 221 -3.62 -15.54 -10.14
CA LEU A 221 -2.45 -15.31 -9.32
C LEU A 221 -1.28 -14.84 -10.18
N GLU A 222 -0.84 -13.62 -9.95
CA GLU A 222 0.33 -13.06 -10.63
C GLU A 222 1.58 -13.17 -9.75
N PRO A 223 2.65 -13.80 -10.26
CA PRO A 223 3.91 -13.87 -9.52
C PRO A 223 4.53 -12.48 -9.35
N CYS A 224 5.56 -12.38 -8.51
CA CYS A 224 6.27 -11.13 -8.32
C CYS A 224 6.86 -10.59 -9.64
N GLU A 225 6.47 -9.38 -10.00
CA GLU A 225 6.88 -8.69 -11.21
C GLU A 225 8.05 -7.71 -10.99
N GLY A 226 8.58 -7.65 -9.78
CA GLY A 226 9.68 -6.76 -9.41
C GLY A 226 10.87 -6.88 -10.37
N ALA A 227 11.40 -5.76 -10.83
CA ALA A 227 12.45 -5.63 -11.83
C ALA A 227 12.17 -6.22 -13.22
N ARG A 228 10.93 -6.67 -13.50
CA ARG A 228 10.53 -7.18 -14.82
C ARG A 228 9.47 -6.29 -15.47
N PHE A 229 8.34 -6.12 -14.81
CA PHE A 229 7.21 -5.31 -15.27
C PHE A 229 6.84 -4.21 -14.28
N SER A 230 7.37 -4.26 -13.07
CA SER A 230 7.19 -3.22 -12.06
C SER A 230 8.52 -2.85 -11.42
N GLY A 231 8.57 -1.64 -10.86
CA GLY A 231 9.72 -1.12 -10.13
C GLY A 231 9.29 -0.05 -9.14
N TYR A 232 10.18 0.35 -8.27
CA TYR A 232 9.93 1.38 -7.28
C TYR A 232 10.93 2.53 -7.43
N ILE A 233 10.43 3.76 -7.49
CA ILE A 233 11.27 4.97 -7.54
C ILE A 233 11.14 5.68 -6.20
N THR A 234 12.27 5.96 -5.55
CA THR A 234 12.33 6.65 -4.25
C THR A 234 12.18 8.17 -4.40
N SER A 235 11.93 8.87 -3.28
CA SER A 235 11.83 10.34 -3.30
C SER A 235 13.10 11.05 -3.72
N ASP A 236 14.27 10.40 -3.60
CA ASP A 236 15.58 10.88 -4.03
C ASP A 236 16.00 10.33 -5.41
N MET A 237 15.02 9.94 -6.24
CA MET A 237 15.21 9.54 -7.65
C MET A 237 16.04 8.27 -7.86
N LYS A 238 16.00 7.32 -6.96
CA LYS A 238 16.60 5.99 -7.18
C LYS A 238 15.53 4.99 -7.60
N MET A 239 15.77 4.28 -8.70
CA MET A 239 14.92 3.18 -9.14
C MET A 239 15.42 1.86 -8.52
N LEU A 240 14.51 1.13 -7.90
CA LEU A 240 14.73 -0.13 -7.21
C LEU A 240 13.85 -1.24 -7.79
N PRO A 241 14.20 -2.51 -7.64
CA PRO A 241 13.37 -3.65 -8.04
C PRO A 241 11.99 -3.64 -7.36
N CYS A 242 11.94 -3.29 -6.09
CA CYS A 242 10.70 -3.14 -5.32
C CYS A 242 10.91 -2.23 -4.10
N SER A 243 9.83 -1.83 -3.46
CA SER A 243 9.85 -0.93 -2.29
C SER A 243 10.49 -1.55 -1.03
N PHE A 244 10.67 -2.86 -1.00
CA PHE A 244 11.30 -3.56 0.13
C PHE A 244 12.83 -3.65 0.01
N ASP A 245 13.42 -3.28 -1.14
CA ASP A 245 14.88 -3.28 -1.36
C ASP A 245 15.56 -1.96 -0.96
N ASN A 246 14.82 -0.98 -0.49
CA ASN A 246 15.32 0.38 -0.25
C ASN A 246 16.39 0.49 0.85
N GLN A 247 16.64 -0.57 1.60
CA GLN A 247 17.61 -0.56 2.71
C GLN A 247 19.04 -0.81 2.28
N GLU A 248 19.26 -1.77 1.40
CA GLU A 248 20.60 -2.11 0.91
C GLU A 248 21.02 -1.31 -0.31
N LEU A 249 20.06 -0.79 -1.08
CA LEU A 249 20.27 -0.04 -2.33
C LEU A 249 21.17 -0.75 -3.34
N LYS A 250 21.35 -2.06 -3.19
CA LYS A 250 22.29 -2.87 -3.96
C LYS A 250 22.01 -2.86 -5.47
N TRP A 251 20.73 -2.73 -5.82
CA TRP A 251 20.25 -2.74 -7.20
C TRP A 251 19.75 -1.38 -7.65
N ALA A 252 20.04 -0.34 -6.88
CA ALA A 252 19.56 1.00 -7.16
C ALA A 252 20.20 1.57 -8.44
N VAL A 253 19.36 2.16 -9.30
CA VAL A 253 19.80 2.96 -10.43
C VAL A 253 19.46 4.42 -10.12
N ASP A 254 20.46 5.28 -10.14
CA ASP A 254 20.27 6.71 -9.91
C ASP A 254 19.70 7.37 -11.18
N LEU A 255 18.45 7.85 -11.07
CA LEU A 255 17.75 8.51 -12.17
C LEU A 255 18.07 10.02 -12.25
N SER A 256 18.75 10.59 -11.26
CA SER A 256 19.16 12.00 -11.32
C SER A 256 20.22 12.28 -12.38
N GLU A 257 21.03 11.25 -12.68
CA GLU A 257 22.12 11.30 -13.66
C GLU A 257 21.71 10.85 -15.08
N HIS A 258 20.49 10.29 -15.22
CA HIS A 258 19.98 9.79 -16.50
C HIS A 258 18.91 10.75 -17.03
N THR A 259 19.26 11.50 -18.04
CA THR A 259 18.36 12.39 -18.81
C THR A 259 17.92 11.72 -20.11
#